data_0b8719f56a380516b2e44d2f73822953
#
_entry.id   0b8719f56a380516b2e44d2f73822953
#
_cell.length_a   1.000
_cell.length_b   1.000
_cell.length_c   1.000
_cell.angle_alpha   90.00
_cell.angle_beta   90.00
_cell.angle_gamma   90.00
#
_symmetry.space_group_name_H-M   'P 1'
#
loop_
_entity.id
_entity.type
_entity.pdbx_description
1 polymer ?
#
loop_
_entity_poly.entity_id
_entity_poly.type
_entity_poly.pdbx_seq_one_letter_code
_entity_poly.pdbx_strand_id
1 'polypeptide(L)'
;MSQLIPKLARASVVDSITVVTVTAEQIREADQAYALRDEILEILNQSNPSCLVLDLGKLNFVGSIGFLAFLGVRRHLAGGRIVICNMSGPVHDMFAVCQLISPDPAKKAPFEAAKTLDSAIARLKS
;
A
#
# COMPACT_ATOMS: atom_id res chain seq x y z
N MET A 1 -25.06 -4.67 -20.16
CA MET A 1 -25.10 -4.19 -18.78
C MET A 1 -23.71 -4.33 -18.16
N SER A 2 -23.23 -3.29 -17.62
CA SER A 2 -21.92 -3.35 -16.97
C SER A 2 -22.03 -4.09 -15.65
N GLN A 3 -21.10 -4.99 -15.39
CA GLN A 3 -20.97 -5.58 -14.08
C GLN A 3 -20.21 -4.62 -13.19
N LEU A 4 -20.70 -4.46 -11.98
CA LEU A 4 -19.99 -3.70 -10.98
C LEU A 4 -18.86 -4.57 -10.44
N ILE A 5 -17.65 -4.30 -10.87
CA ILE A 5 -16.48 -4.95 -10.29
C ILE A 5 -16.17 -4.20 -9.00
N PRO A 6 -16.16 -4.87 -7.84
CA PRO A 6 -15.82 -4.19 -6.59
C PRO A 6 -14.44 -3.59 -6.68
N LYS A 7 -14.32 -2.34 -6.26
CA LYS A 7 -13.01 -1.69 -6.21
C LYS A 7 -12.22 -2.24 -5.03
N LEU A 8 -10.94 -2.47 -5.27
CA LEU A 8 -10.02 -3.00 -4.26
C LEU A 8 -9.23 -1.90 -3.56
N ALA A 9 -9.31 -0.66 -4.06
CA ALA A 9 -8.59 0.47 -3.49
C ALA A 9 -9.43 1.73 -3.59
N ARG A 10 -9.23 2.63 -2.62
CA ARG A 10 -9.91 3.93 -2.57
C ARG A 10 -8.89 5.00 -2.22
N ALA A 11 -8.98 6.14 -2.90
CA ALA A 11 -8.09 7.26 -2.67
C ALA A 11 -8.72 8.31 -1.76
N SER A 12 -7.89 8.93 -0.94
CA SER A 12 -8.25 10.14 -0.21
C SER A 12 -7.00 11.01 -0.07
N VAL A 13 -7.18 12.22 0.43
CA VAL A 13 -6.09 13.14 0.67
C VAL A 13 -6.20 13.63 2.10
N VAL A 14 -5.10 13.51 2.86
CA VAL A 14 -5.01 13.97 4.22
C VAL A 14 -3.76 14.85 4.32
N ASP A 15 -3.93 16.12 4.71
CA ASP A 15 -2.83 17.08 4.82
C ASP A 15 -1.98 17.15 3.56
N SER A 16 -2.63 17.17 2.40
CA SER A 16 -1.99 17.20 1.07
C SER A 16 -1.24 15.93 0.70
N ILE A 17 -1.38 14.87 1.49
CA ILE A 17 -0.75 13.57 1.23
C ILE A 17 -1.79 12.60 0.68
N THR A 18 -1.47 11.94 -0.42
CA THR A 18 -2.35 10.94 -1.00
C THR A 18 -2.33 9.68 -0.14
N VAL A 19 -3.53 9.23 0.22
CA VAL A 19 -3.73 8.00 0.99
C VAL A 19 -4.54 7.04 0.13
N VAL A 20 -4.02 5.83 -0.05
CA VAL A 20 -4.75 4.76 -0.72
C VAL A 20 -5.12 3.73 0.33
N THR A 21 -6.41 3.49 0.49
CA THR A 21 -6.93 2.45 1.38
C THR A 21 -7.25 1.22 0.54
N VAL A 22 -6.62 0.11 0.88
CA VAL A 22 -6.97 -1.18 0.28
C VAL A 22 -8.25 -1.66 0.95
N THR A 23 -9.29 -1.88 0.16
CA THR A 23 -10.61 -2.23 0.70
C THR A 23 -10.86 -3.74 0.71
N ALA A 24 -10.00 -4.52 0.05
CA ALA A 24 -10.10 -5.97 0.06
C ALA A 24 -9.66 -6.53 1.42
N GLU A 25 -10.32 -7.59 1.86
CA GLU A 25 -9.93 -8.28 3.09
C GLU A 25 -8.81 -9.27 2.85
N GLN A 26 -8.72 -9.83 1.65
CA GLN A 26 -7.72 -10.83 1.30
C GLN A 26 -7.26 -10.62 -0.14
N ILE A 27 -5.98 -10.82 -0.38
CA ILE A 27 -5.41 -10.86 -1.73
C ILE A 27 -4.73 -12.22 -1.87
N ARG A 28 -5.38 -13.15 -2.55
CA ARG A 28 -4.92 -14.54 -2.68
C ARG A 28 -4.52 -14.90 -4.09
N GLU A 29 -5.15 -14.31 -5.08
CA GLU A 29 -5.04 -14.75 -6.46
C GLU A 29 -4.40 -13.68 -7.34
N ALA A 30 -3.82 -14.13 -8.45
CA ALA A 30 -3.13 -13.24 -9.39
C ALA A 30 -4.06 -12.17 -9.92
N ASP A 31 -5.30 -12.52 -10.26
CA ASP A 31 -6.26 -11.56 -10.81
C ASP A 31 -6.53 -10.42 -9.83
N GLN A 32 -6.67 -10.75 -8.54
CA GLN A 32 -6.85 -9.73 -7.51
C GLN A 32 -5.62 -8.84 -7.38
N ALA A 33 -4.43 -9.45 -7.41
CA ALA A 33 -3.18 -8.70 -7.28
C ALA A 33 -3.03 -7.72 -8.44
N TYR A 34 -3.27 -8.17 -9.66
CA TYR A 34 -3.15 -7.29 -10.83
C TYR A 34 -4.22 -6.20 -10.83
N ALA A 35 -5.46 -6.54 -10.44
CA ALA A 35 -6.53 -5.55 -10.35
C ALA A 35 -6.20 -4.47 -9.31
N LEU A 36 -5.71 -4.87 -8.15
CA LEU A 36 -5.30 -3.94 -7.09
C LEU A 36 -4.18 -3.03 -7.58
N ARG A 37 -3.15 -3.60 -8.19
CA ARG A 37 -2.04 -2.82 -8.76
C ARG A 37 -2.56 -1.78 -9.73
N ASP A 38 -3.41 -2.20 -10.68
CA ASP A 38 -3.88 -1.31 -11.74
C ASP A 38 -4.75 -0.19 -11.18
N GLU A 39 -5.59 -0.47 -10.17
CA GLU A 39 -6.38 0.56 -9.50
C GLU A 39 -5.49 1.58 -8.80
N ILE A 40 -4.48 1.13 -8.08
CA ILE A 40 -3.57 2.05 -7.39
C ILE A 40 -2.78 2.87 -8.40
N LEU A 41 -2.27 2.25 -9.46
CA LEU A 41 -1.51 2.96 -10.49
C LEU A 41 -2.35 4.02 -11.17
N GLU A 42 -3.63 3.75 -11.40
CA GLU A 42 -4.54 4.75 -11.96
C GLU A 42 -4.68 5.96 -11.02
N ILE A 43 -4.84 5.72 -9.72
CA ILE A 43 -4.89 6.78 -8.72
C ILE A 43 -3.60 7.61 -8.78
N LEU A 44 -2.45 6.96 -8.83
CA LEU A 44 -1.16 7.66 -8.87
C LEU A 44 -0.98 8.46 -10.15
N ASN A 45 -1.47 7.95 -11.28
CA ASN A 45 -1.40 8.67 -12.55
C ASN A 45 -2.25 9.92 -12.54
N GLN A 46 -3.41 9.88 -11.88
CA GLN A 46 -4.32 11.02 -11.82
C GLN A 46 -3.83 12.09 -10.84
N SER A 47 -3.30 11.69 -9.69
CA SER A 47 -2.91 12.61 -8.63
C SER A 47 -1.42 12.98 -8.68
N ASN A 48 -0.60 12.14 -9.29
CA ASN A 48 0.85 12.33 -9.44
C ASN A 48 1.52 12.76 -8.12
N PRO A 49 1.35 11.99 -7.04
CA PRO A 49 1.89 12.38 -5.74
C PRO A 49 3.40 12.14 -5.66
N SER A 50 4.08 12.90 -4.79
CA SER A 50 5.50 12.67 -4.52
C SER A 50 5.73 11.62 -3.44
N CYS A 51 4.72 11.37 -2.60
CA CYS A 51 4.77 10.35 -1.56
C CYS A 51 3.37 9.75 -1.39
N LEU A 52 3.30 8.63 -0.71
CA LEU A 52 2.07 7.84 -0.63
C LEU A 52 1.95 7.17 0.73
N VAL A 53 0.73 7.14 1.26
CA VAL A 53 0.38 6.26 2.38
C VAL A 53 -0.51 5.15 1.85
N LEU A 54 -0.16 3.91 2.19
CA LEU A 54 -1.01 2.74 1.93
C LEU A 54 -1.61 2.30 3.26
N ASP A 55 -2.94 2.40 3.37
CA ASP A 55 -3.67 1.97 4.56
C ASP A 55 -4.18 0.56 4.34
N LEU A 56 -3.65 -0.39 5.08
CA LEU A 56 -3.98 -1.81 4.96
C LEU A 56 -4.84 -2.29 6.12
N GLY A 57 -5.57 -1.38 6.78
CA GLY A 57 -6.36 -1.74 7.96
C GLY A 57 -7.45 -2.77 7.73
N LYS A 58 -7.95 -2.91 6.52
CA LYS A 58 -8.96 -3.91 6.19
C LYS A 58 -8.38 -5.22 5.69
N LEU A 59 -7.11 -5.22 5.32
CA LEU A 59 -6.46 -6.40 4.74
C LEU A 59 -6.05 -7.35 5.87
N ASN A 60 -6.53 -8.59 5.80
CA ASN A 60 -6.25 -9.61 6.79
C ASN A 60 -5.26 -10.65 6.30
N PHE A 61 -5.17 -10.82 4.99
CA PHE A 61 -4.29 -11.81 4.39
C PHE A 61 -3.79 -11.33 3.03
N VAL A 62 -2.50 -11.52 2.78
CA VAL A 62 -1.91 -11.33 1.46
C VAL A 62 -0.99 -12.51 1.19
N GLY A 63 -1.27 -13.23 0.11
CA GLY A 63 -0.40 -14.30 -0.36
C GLY A 63 0.81 -13.73 -1.10
N SER A 64 1.78 -14.60 -1.37
CA SER A 64 3.01 -14.15 -2.03
C SER A 64 2.75 -13.49 -3.38
N ILE A 65 1.76 -13.95 -4.13
CA ILE A 65 1.39 -13.33 -5.41
C ILE A 65 0.88 -11.90 -5.21
N GLY A 66 0.25 -11.62 -4.06
CA GLY A 66 -0.27 -10.29 -3.76
C GLY A 66 0.80 -9.23 -3.63
N PHE A 67 2.02 -9.61 -3.26
CA PHE A 67 3.13 -8.66 -3.15
C PHE A 67 3.53 -8.08 -4.50
N LEU A 68 3.20 -8.74 -5.61
CA LEU A 68 3.45 -8.18 -6.94
C LEU A 68 2.72 -6.85 -7.13
N ALA A 69 1.51 -6.72 -6.55
CA ALA A 69 0.78 -5.47 -6.60
C ALA A 69 1.57 -4.35 -5.92
N PHE A 70 2.01 -4.61 -4.70
CA PHE A 70 2.73 -3.60 -3.90
C PHE A 70 4.08 -3.26 -4.51
N LEU A 71 4.80 -4.24 -5.03
CA LEU A 71 6.08 -3.98 -5.70
C LEU A 71 5.89 -3.19 -6.99
N GLY A 72 4.79 -3.42 -7.72
CA GLY A 72 4.45 -2.62 -8.88
C GLY A 72 4.22 -1.16 -8.53
N VAL A 73 3.52 -0.91 -7.41
CA VAL A 73 3.31 0.44 -6.90
C VAL A 73 4.65 1.08 -6.50
N ARG A 74 5.50 0.33 -5.81
CA ARG A 74 6.83 0.82 -5.41
C ARG A 74 7.64 1.23 -6.63
N ARG A 75 7.62 0.42 -7.67
CA ARG A 75 8.36 0.70 -8.89
C ARG A 75 7.84 1.94 -9.61
N HIS A 76 6.52 2.12 -9.61
CA HIS A 76 5.90 3.28 -10.25
C HIS A 76 6.27 4.58 -9.54
N LEU A 77 6.38 4.56 -8.22
CA LEU A 77 6.75 5.72 -7.42
C LEU A 77 8.21 5.63 -6.95
N ALA A 78 9.11 5.39 -7.89
CA ALA A 78 10.49 4.98 -7.59
C ALA A 78 11.28 6.00 -6.77
N GLY A 79 11.04 7.30 -6.94
CA GLY A 79 11.75 8.33 -6.19
C GLY A 79 11.04 8.79 -4.93
N GLY A 80 9.83 8.28 -4.65
CA GLY A 80 9.02 8.77 -3.54
C GLY A 80 9.05 7.85 -2.33
N ARG A 81 8.61 8.39 -1.21
CA ARG A 81 8.44 7.59 0.02
C ARG A 81 7.06 6.98 0.02
N ILE A 82 6.99 5.72 0.44
CA ILE A 82 5.72 5.01 0.62
C ILE A 82 5.71 4.47 2.04
N VAL A 83 4.72 4.89 2.82
CA VAL A 83 4.53 4.43 4.21
C VAL A 83 3.27 3.58 4.27
N ILE A 84 3.39 2.39 4.83
CA ILE A 84 2.25 1.49 5.03
C ILE A 84 1.81 1.58 6.48
N CYS A 85 0.50 1.71 6.71
CA CYS A 85 -0.04 1.82 8.06
C CYS A 85 -1.19 0.83 8.30
N ASN A 86 -1.51 0.66 9.56
CA ASN A 86 -2.64 -0.16 10.03
C ASN A 86 -2.57 -1.63 9.63
N MET A 87 -1.37 -2.18 9.40
CA MET A 87 -1.24 -3.59 9.08
C MET A 87 -1.65 -4.45 10.28
N SER A 88 -2.45 -5.51 10.01
CA SER A 88 -2.67 -6.56 11.01
C SER A 88 -1.35 -7.27 11.30
N GLY A 89 -1.28 -7.98 12.43
CA GLY A 89 -0.08 -8.74 12.78
C GLY A 89 0.38 -9.68 11.67
N PRO A 90 -0.51 -10.55 11.15
CA PRO A 90 -0.13 -11.46 10.07
C PRO A 90 0.36 -10.74 8.80
N VAL A 91 -0.28 -9.64 8.41
CA VAL A 91 0.14 -8.88 7.23
C VAL A 91 1.49 -8.23 7.47
N HIS A 92 1.68 -7.63 8.64
CA HIS A 92 2.96 -7.04 9.03
C HIS A 92 4.07 -8.09 8.97
N ASP A 93 3.83 -9.28 9.52
CA ASP A 93 4.82 -10.35 9.56
C ASP A 93 5.21 -10.80 8.15
N MET A 94 4.24 -10.89 7.25
CA MET A 94 4.52 -11.27 5.86
C MET A 94 5.38 -10.21 5.15
N PHE A 95 5.09 -8.94 5.36
CA PHE A 95 5.92 -7.86 4.79
C PHE A 95 7.34 -7.90 5.36
N ALA A 96 7.48 -8.19 6.66
CA ALA A 96 8.78 -8.26 7.31
C ALA A 96 9.60 -9.46 6.82
N VAL A 97 8.96 -10.63 6.71
CA VAL A 97 9.63 -11.84 6.22
C VAL A 97 10.10 -11.67 4.79
N CYS A 98 9.31 -11.01 3.95
CA CYS A 98 9.69 -10.74 2.57
C CYS A 98 10.65 -9.55 2.43
N GLN A 99 11.08 -8.96 3.54
CA GLN A 99 12.03 -7.84 3.58
C GLN A 99 11.50 -6.59 2.86
N LEU A 100 10.19 -6.43 2.83
CA LEU A 100 9.55 -5.25 2.24
C LEU A 100 9.48 -4.09 3.21
N ILE A 101 9.53 -4.38 4.50
CA ILE A 101 9.69 -3.40 5.58
C ILE A 101 10.83 -3.86 6.48
N SER A 102 11.43 -2.92 7.20
CA SER A 102 12.51 -3.26 8.14
C SER A 102 12.30 -2.53 9.46
N PRO A 103 12.44 -3.21 10.61
CA PRO A 103 12.43 -2.56 11.91
C PRO A 103 13.71 -1.75 12.16
N ASP A 104 14.75 -2.01 11.42
CA ASP A 104 16.04 -1.33 11.57
C ASP A 104 16.09 -0.11 10.65
N PRO A 105 16.11 1.13 11.22
CA PRO A 105 16.13 2.33 10.39
C PRO A 105 17.41 2.47 9.57
N ALA A 106 18.48 1.75 9.91
CA ALA A 106 19.70 1.76 9.13
C ALA A 106 19.60 0.94 7.85
N LYS A 107 18.64 0.02 7.77
CA LYS A 107 18.43 -0.80 6.58
C LYS A 107 17.35 -0.20 5.72
N LYS A 108 17.65 -0.04 4.43
CA LYS A 108 16.66 0.43 3.46
C LYS A 108 15.75 -0.72 3.08
N ALA A 109 14.45 -0.47 3.15
CA ALA A 109 13.43 -1.39 2.67
C ALA A 109 12.57 -0.67 1.63
N PRO A 110 11.86 -1.41 0.76
CA PRO A 110 10.99 -0.79 -0.24
C PRO A 110 9.92 0.12 0.37
N PHE A 111 9.41 -0.24 1.55
CA PHE A 111 8.36 0.51 2.23
C PHE A 111 8.77 0.84 3.65
N GLU A 112 8.20 1.93 4.17
CA GLU A 112 8.26 2.25 5.59
C GLU A 112 6.98 1.77 6.25
N ALA A 113 7.03 1.44 7.54
CA ALA A 113 5.87 0.99 8.29
C ALA A 113 5.56 1.98 9.41
N ALA A 114 4.29 2.30 9.58
CA ALA A 114 3.79 3.09 10.70
C ALA A 114 2.59 2.37 11.30
N LYS A 115 2.32 2.59 12.59
CA LYS A 115 1.24 1.89 13.26
C LYS A 115 -0.13 2.39 12.84
N THR A 116 -0.28 3.70 12.68
CA THR A 116 -1.56 4.34 12.40
C THR A 116 -1.44 5.28 11.21
N LEU A 117 -2.59 5.67 10.67
CA LEU A 117 -2.63 6.67 9.61
C LEU A 117 -2.00 7.99 10.08
N ASP A 118 -2.34 8.43 11.30
CA ASP A 118 -1.79 9.68 11.83
C ASP A 118 -0.28 9.64 11.93
N SER A 119 0.29 8.51 12.39
CA SER A 119 1.75 8.40 12.47
C SER A 119 2.40 8.31 11.10
N ALA A 120 1.74 7.71 10.12
CA ALA A 120 2.23 7.67 8.74
C ALA A 120 2.29 9.09 8.14
N ILE A 121 1.22 9.85 8.31
CA ILE A 121 1.15 11.24 7.83
C ILE A 121 2.24 12.09 8.51
N ALA A 122 2.37 11.98 9.84
CA ALA A 122 3.37 12.73 10.58
C ALA A 122 4.79 12.40 10.08
N ARG A 123 5.05 11.14 9.78
CA ARG A 123 6.36 10.72 9.27
C ARG A 123 6.68 11.37 7.93
N LEU A 124 5.70 11.49 7.04
CA LEU A 124 5.92 12.08 5.73
C LEU A 124 6.02 13.60 5.78
N LYS A 125 5.51 14.24 6.83
CA LYS A 125 5.58 15.69 7.00
C LYS A 125 6.86 16.15 7.67
N SER A 126 7.61 15.26 8.27
CA SER A 126 8.83 15.61 8.98
C SER A 126 10.06 15.62 8.08
#